data_9c6f43963cef2823c39d1ddd803b4f64
#
_entry.id   9c6f43963cef2823c39d1ddd803b4f64
#
_cell.length_a   1.000
_cell.length_b   1.000
_cell.length_c   1.000
_cell.angle_alpha   90.00
_cell.angle_beta   90.00
_cell.angle_gamma   90.00
#
_symmetry.space_group_name_H-M   'P 1'
#
loop_
_entity.id
_entity.type
_entity.pdbx_description
1 polymer ?
#
loop_
_entity_poly.entity_id
_entity_poly.type
_entity_poly.pdbx_seq_one_letter_code
_entity_poly.pdbx_strand_id
1 'polypeptide(L)'
;MKLKLTQILGATALALTATQALAADLKIGFISSLSGPVAALGIPYEKGIRAAIAEHPEIAGRKVQLIVLDDASDPTTAGRNARKLVTEDKVDVLIGTSGVPGAMAIAAVARELNTPLISPTPVTITGPEGAWTVTVSQPFPLMVAGVVERMKKSGVKTVAFIGFSDALGDLAYDSLVKSADAAGIKVVANERYARSDSSVAGQVLKIVASRPDAVFAGNSGTPGALPYIALADRGYKGKIYGTHGLINADFVRVGGASIEGLQVPSGPVLVADQLPDSNPIKKVSMAFRSAYQKVNGAVPTDAFSSYTYDAYLLLADAASRTKGEPGTPQYRTALRDAIVSTKELVGTHGVYTFKPDDRYGSDQRGVVIVQMTKGQWKLVP
;
A
#
# COMPACT_ATOMS: atom_id res chain seq x y z
N MET A 1 79.02 -39.59 -35.42
CA MET A 1 78.59 -39.06 -34.13
C MET A 1 77.40 -38.11 -34.37
N LYS A 2 76.16 -38.58 -34.09
CA LYS A 2 74.92 -37.90 -34.43
C LYS A 2 74.29 -37.34 -33.17
N LEU A 3 74.25 -36.01 -33.04
CA LEU A 3 73.49 -35.32 -31.99
C LEU A 3 72.01 -35.29 -32.37
N LYS A 4 71.15 -35.77 -31.49
CA LYS A 4 69.69 -35.62 -31.58
C LYS A 4 69.27 -34.33 -30.85
N LEU A 5 68.66 -33.47 -31.60
CA LEU A 5 68.02 -32.24 -31.06
C LEU A 5 66.61 -32.63 -30.59
N THR A 6 66.35 -32.52 -29.30
CA THR A 6 65.04 -32.73 -28.69
C THR A 6 64.29 -31.42 -28.61
N GLN A 7 63.20 -31.26 -29.37
CA GLN A 7 62.29 -30.11 -29.31
C GLN A 7 61.39 -30.26 -28.09
N ILE A 8 61.47 -29.29 -27.17
CA ILE A 8 60.51 -29.14 -26.06
C ILE A 8 59.42 -28.18 -26.54
N LEU A 9 58.22 -28.73 -26.82
CA LEU A 9 56.99 -27.94 -27.01
C LEU A 9 56.46 -27.54 -25.65
N GLY A 10 56.62 -26.25 -25.32
CA GLY A 10 55.93 -25.65 -24.19
C GLY A 10 54.48 -25.34 -24.51
N ALA A 11 53.55 -26.12 -23.99
CA ALA A 11 52.11 -25.82 -24.05
C ALA A 11 51.80 -24.77 -22.99
N THR A 12 51.65 -23.50 -23.38
CA THR A 12 51.16 -22.41 -22.52
C THR A 12 49.63 -22.56 -22.45
N ALA A 13 49.12 -23.19 -21.37
CA ALA A 13 47.70 -23.20 -21.05
C ALA A 13 47.30 -21.80 -20.59
N LEU A 14 46.60 -21.06 -21.47
CA LEU A 14 45.93 -19.83 -21.13
C LEU A 14 44.70 -20.18 -20.26
N ALA A 15 44.82 -20.11 -18.96
CA ALA A 15 43.67 -20.17 -18.04
C ALA A 15 42.85 -18.90 -18.22
N LEU A 16 41.76 -18.99 -19.03
CA LEU A 16 40.70 -17.98 -19.00
C LEU A 16 40.02 -18.07 -17.64
N THR A 17 40.46 -17.27 -16.68
CA THR A 17 39.65 -16.95 -15.51
C THR A 17 38.50 -16.08 -15.98
N ALA A 18 37.36 -16.71 -16.25
CA ALA A 18 36.10 -16.02 -16.39
C ALA A 18 35.79 -15.39 -15.00
N THR A 19 36.18 -14.12 -14.84
CA THR A 19 35.63 -13.29 -13.78
C THR A 19 34.13 -13.24 -14.00
N GLN A 20 33.38 -14.05 -13.28
CA GLN A 20 31.95 -13.85 -13.16
C GLN A 20 31.78 -12.45 -12.53
N ALA A 21 31.49 -11.47 -13.36
CA ALA A 21 31.04 -10.17 -12.87
C ALA A 21 29.83 -10.46 -11.99
N LEU A 22 30.00 -10.30 -10.66
CA LEU A 22 28.90 -10.37 -9.73
C LEU A 22 27.86 -9.36 -10.23
N ALA A 23 26.68 -9.85 -10.58
CA ALA A 23 25.59 -8.98 -11.00
C ALA A 23 25.34 -7.96 -9.90
N ALA A 24 25.26 -6.68 -10.26
CA ALA A 24 25.01 -5.62 -9.28
C ALA A 24 23.68 -5.88 -8.53
N ASP A 25 23.69 -5.62 -7.24
CA ASP A 25 22.50 -5.76 -6.38
C ASP A 25 21.35 -4.89 -6.89
N LEU A 26 20.13 -5.37 -6.75
CA LEU A 26 18.91 -4.56 -6.96
C LEU A 26 18.61 -3.79 -5.68
N LYS A 27 18.71 -2.46 -5.73
CA LYS A 27 18.52 -1.60 -4.55
C LYS A 27 17.11 -1.06 -4.46
N ILE A 28 16.43 -1.34 -3.35
CA ILE A 28 15.11 -0.82 -3.01
C ILE A 28 15.26 0.28 -1.96
N GLY A 29 14.83 1.50 -2.28
CA GLY A 29 14.64 2.57 -1.31
C GLY A 29 13.24 2.46 -0.71
N PHE A 30 13.16 2.11 0.56
CA PHE A 30 11.91 1.95 1.27
C PHE A 30 11.72 3.11 2.27
N ILE A 31 10.60 3.84 2.11
CA ILE A 31 10.22 4.92 3.02
C ILE A 31 8.92 4.52 3.68
N SER A 32 8.86 4.62 5.00
CA SER A 32 7.64 4.33 5.74
C SER A 32 7.54 5.20 6.98
N SER A 33 6.33 5.46 7.47
CA SER A 33 6.13 6.12 8.75
C SER A 33 6.34 5.09 9.87
N LEU A 34 7.57 4.97 10.35
CA LEU A 34 7.89 4.06 11.46
C LEU A 34 7.66 4.73 12.83
N SER A 35 7.47 6.04 12.82
CA SER A 35 7.09 6.86 13.96
C SER A 35 6.01 7.87 13.58
N GLY A 36 5.43 8.55 14.60
CA GLY A 36 4.38 9.56 14.39
C GLY A 36 2.97 8.96 14.18
N PRO A 37 1.97 9.81 13.80
CA PRO A 37 0.54 9.45 13.78
C PRO A 37 0.14 8.34 12.80
N VAL A 38 1.00 8.00 11.83
CA VAL A 38 0.71 6.97 10.81
C VAL A 38 1.53 5.70 11.03
N ALA A 39 2.29 5.61 12.12
CA ALA A 39 3.15 4.45 12.42
C ALA A 39 2.39 3.11 12.49
N ALA A 40 1.12 3.15 12.91
CA ALA A 40 0.24 1.96 12.93
C ALA A 40 0.02 1.32 11.54
N LEU A 41 0.32 2.06 10.45
CA LEU A 41 0.31 1.55 9.08
C LEU A 41 1.73 1.25 8.59
N GLY A 42 2.69 2.11 8.96
CA GLY A 42 4.05 2.06 8.45
C GLY A 42 4.87 0.90 8.98
N ILE A 43 4.71 0.55 10.24
CA ILE A 43 5.38 -0.61 10.85
C ILE A 43 4.93 -1.93 10.18
N PRO A 44 3.62 -2.18 9.95
CA PRO A 44 3.17 -3.29 9.14
C PRO A 44 3.77 -3.33 7.72
N TYR A 45 3.87 -2.18 7.04
CA TYR A 45 4.50 -2.10 5.72
C TYR A 45 5.94 -2.62 5.73
N GLU A 46 6.75 -2.18 6.70
CA GLU A 46 8.13 -2.67 6.83
C GLU A 46 8.17 -4.18 7.08
N LYS A 47 7.33 -4.69 7.94
CA LYS A 47 7.23 -6.14 8.22
C LYS A 47 6.87 -6.94 6.98
N GLY A 48 5.97 -6.42 6.15
CA GLY A 48 5.53 -7.08 4.92
C GLY A 48 6.64 -7.18 3.87
N ILE A 49 7.36 -6.09 3.59
CA ILE A 49 8.46 -6.12 2.63
C ILE A 49 9.63 -6.98 3.11
N ARG A 50 9.92 -7.00 4.40
CA ARG A 50 10.94 -7.89 4.98
C ARG A 50 10.55 -9.35 4.85
N ALA A 51 9.26 -9.69 5.01
CA ALA A 51 8.77 -11.05 4.79
C ALA A 51 8.92 -11.47 3.33
N ALA A 52 8.63 -10.58 2.37
CA ALA A 52 8.80 -10.83 0.95
C ALA A 52 10.27 -11.09 0.58
N ILE A 53 11.19 -10.27 1.08
CA ILE A 53 12.63 -10.42 0.83
C ILE A 53 13.18 -11.69 1.49
N ALA A 54 12.70 -12.04 2.68
CA ALA A 54 13.14 -13.29 3.34
C ALA A 54 12.69 -14.54 2.58
N GLU A 55 11.54 -14.50 1.90
CA GLU A 55 11.06 -15.58 1.05
C GLU A 55 11.78 -15.62 -0.31
N HIS A 56 12.07 -14.44 -0.86
CA HIS A 56 12.69 -14.26 -2.18
C HIS A 56 13.85 -13.26 -2.08
N PRO A 57 15.03 -13.66 -1.57
CA PRO A 57 16.16 -12.74 -1.33
C PRO A 57 16.84 -12.26 -2.61
N GLU A 58 16.50 -12.87 -3.73
CA GLU A 58 17.05 -12.53 -5.04
C GLU A 58 15.92 -12.32 -6.05
N ILE A 59 16.11 -11.34 -6.93
CA ILE A 59 15.23 -11.07 -8.08
C ILE A 59 16.07 -11.15 -9.35
N ALA A 60 15.67 -11.99 -10.30
CA ALA A 60 16.38 -12.17 -11.57
C ALA A 60 17.88 -12.48 -11.40
N GLY A 61 18.23 -13.28 -10.38
CA GLY A 61 19.63 -13.63 -10.06
C GLY A 61 20.45 -12.51 -9.41
N ARG A 62 19.81 -11.44 -8.95
CA ARG A 62 20.44 -10.30 -8.26
C ARG A 62 20.00 -10.27 -6.82
N LYS A 63 20.91 -10.10 -5.88
CA LYS A 63 20.56 -9.90 -4.47
C LYS A 63 19.77 -8.61 -4.30
N VAL A 64 18.80 -8.65 -3.40
CA VAL A 64 18.00 -7.48 -3.05
C VAL A 64 18.63 -6.77 -1.86
N GLN A 65 18.94 -5.48 -2.03
CA GLN A 65 19.37 -4.58 -0.96
C GLN A 65 18.21 -3.65 -0.60
N LEU A 66 17.71 -3.74 0.65
CA LEU A 66 16.68 -2.86 1.18
C LEU A 66 17.31 -1.75 2.03
N ILE A 67 17.05 -0.48 1.68
CA ILE A 67 17.45 0.69 2.45
C ILE A 67 16.19 1.33 3.02
N VAL A 68 16.05 1.35 4.34
CA VAL A 68 14.83 1.80 5.05
C VAL A 68 15.06 3.16 5.67
N LEU A 69 14.14 4.10 5.43
CA LEU A 69 14.12 5.42 6.06
C LEU A 69 12.74 5.71 6.67
N ASP A 70 12.74 6.21 7.91
CA ASP A 70 11.54 6.72 8.58
C ASP A 70 11.22 8.13 8.12
N ASP A 71 9.99 8.39 7.69
CA ASP A 71 9.51 9.74 7.38
C ASP A 71 8.84 10.43 8.57
N ALA A 72 8.74 9.77 9.70
CA ALA A 72 8.11 10.27 10.91
C ALA A 72 6.68 10.81 10.69
N SER A 73 5.96 10.28 9.70
CA SER A 73 4.63 10.74 9.27
C SER A 73 4.60 12.18 8.72
N ASP A 74 5.76 12.71 8.30
CA ASP A 74 5.93 14.07 7.79
C ASP A 74 6.20 14.07 6.28
N PRO A 75 5.38 14.73 5.44
CA PRO A 75 5.54 14.72 3.99
C PRO A 75 6.84 15.40 3.51
N THR A 76 7.35 16.40 4.23
CA THR A 76 8.61 17.06 3.87
C THR A 76 9.78 16.11 4.08
N THR A 77 9.77 15.37 5.18
CA THR A 77 10.77 14.33 5.47
C THR A 77 10.67 13.18 4.47
N ALA A 78 9.46 12.76 4.08
CA ALA A 78 9.26 11.75 3.04
C ALA A 78 9.90 12.16 1.71
N GLY A 79 9.68 13.39 1.24
CA GLY A 79 10.31 13.92 0.03
C GLY A 79 11.83 14.03 0.13
N ARG A 80 12.37 14.50 1.28
CA ARG A 80 13.81 14.56 1.53
C ARG A 80 14.45 13.17 1.51
N ASN A 81 13.82 12.19 2.15
CA ASN A 81 14.26 10.81 2.17
C ASN A 81 14.28 10.19 0.77
N ALA A 82 13.23 10.43 -0.03
CA ALA A 82 13.20 9.96 -1.42
C ALA A 82 14.37 10.53 -2.24
N ARG A 83 14.65 11.83 -2.10
CA ARG A 83 15.78 12.47 -2.78
C ARG A 83 17.12 11.86 -2.37
N LYS A 84 17.34 11.67 -1.06
CA LYS A 84 18.54 11.01 -0.54
C LYS A 84 18.73 9.62 -1.13
N LEU A 85 17.72 8.76 -1.06
CA LEU A 85 17.77 7.40 -1.58
C LEU A 85 18.15 7.35 -3.08
N VAL A 86 17.62 8.28 -3.88
CA VAL A 86 17.91 8.31 -5.32
C VAL A 86 19.27 8.91 -5.62
N THR A 87 19.64 10.04 -4.98
CA THR A 87 20.83 10.80 -5.36
C THR A 87 22.10 10.33 -4.65
N GLU A 88 22.00 9.83 -3.42
CA GLU A 88 23.14 9.38 -2.62
C GLU A 88 23.25 7.84 -2.63
N ASP A 89 22.17 7.14 -2.27
CA ASP A 89 22.15 5.68 -2.15
C ASP A 89 22.00 4.95 -3.50
N LYS A 90 21.62 5.70 -4.59
CA LYS A 90 21.49 5.20 -5.97
C LYS A 90 20.52 4.02 -6.08
N VAL A 91 19.38 4.10 -5.42
CA VAL A 91 18.35 3.03 -5.50
C VAL A 91 17.75 2.93 -6.90
N ASP A 92 17.30 1.75 -7.27
CA ASP A 92 16.68 1.44 -8.56
C ASP A 92 15.18 1.75 -8.57
N VAL A 93 14.55 1.60 -7.41
CA VAL A 93 13.11 1.78 -7.21
C VAL A 93 12.85 2.34 -5.82
N LEU A 94 11.81 3.18 -5.71
CA LEU A 94 11.24 3.62 -4.44
C LEU A 94 9.99 2.80 -4.14
N ILE A 95 9.84 2.39 -2.89
CA ILE A 95 8.59 1.81 -2.35
C ILE A 95 8.23 2.61 -1.10
N GLY A 96 7.01 3.12 -1.02
CA GLY A 96 6.58 3.92 0.14
C GLY A 96 5.47 4.92 -0.22
N THR A 97 4.96 5.58 0.72
CA THR A 97 5.02 5.50 2.18
C THR A 97 3.62 5.20 2.76
N SER A 98 3.43 5.42 4.06
CA SER A 98 2.20 4.99 4.76
C SER A 98 1.06 6.00 4.72
N GLY A 99 1.36 7.28 4.47
CA GLY A 99 0.37 8.38 4.43
C GLY A 99 0.24 9.00 3.05
N VAL A 100 -0.98 9.33 2.64
CA VAL A 100 -1.23 9.96 1.32
C VAL A 100 -0.40 11.23 1.11
N PRO A 101 -0.32 12.19 2.06
CA PRO A 101 0.51 13.39 1.85
C PRO A 101 1.99 13.07 1.61
N GLY A 102 2.55 12.11 2.36
CA GLY A 102 3.94 11.66 2.17
C GLY A 102 4.14 10.95 0.83
N ALA A 103 3.21 10.09 0.43
CA ALA A 103 3.26 9.38 -0.85
C ALA A 103 3.22 10.36 -2.05
N MET A 104 2.42 11.43 -1.97
CA MET A 104 2.40 12.50 -2.97
C MET A 104 3.75 13.24 -3.04
N ALA A 105 4.37 13.52 -1.90
CA ALA A 105 5.69 14.15 -1.86
C ALA A 105 6.77 13.26 -2.47
N ILE A 106 6.75 11.95 -2.20
CA ILE A 106 7.67 10.98 -2.82
C ILE A 106 7.44 10.90 -4.33
N ALA A 107 6.18 10.88 -4.79
CA ALA A 107 5.83 10.80 -6.20
C ALA A 107 6.36 12.01 -7.00
N ALA A 108 6.33 13.21 -6.42
CA ALA A 108 6.92 14.39 -7.04
C ALA A 108 8.44 14.24 -7.24
N VAL A 109 9.16 13.70 -6.24
CA VAL A 109 10.60 13.41 -6.33
C VAL A 109 10.89 12.28 -7.32
N ALA A 110 10.08 11.22 -7.31
CA ALA A 110 10.20 10.08 -8.23
C ALA A 110 10.14 10.54 -9.70
N ARG A 111 9.20 11.44 -10.01
CA ARG A 111 9.08 12.07 -11.34
C ARG A 111 10.31 12.95 -11.66
N GLU A 112 10.67 13.84 -10.75
CA GLU A 112 11.79 14.78 -10.95
C GLU A 112 13.10 14.02 -11.24
N LEU A 113 13.35 12.93 -10.51
CA LEU A 113 14.59 12.17 -10.58
C LEU A 113 14.49 10.91 -11.47
N ASN A 114 13.42 10.76 -12.23
CA ASN A 114 13.18 9.64 -13.14
C ASN A 114 13.44 8.29 -12.47
N THR A 115 12.80 8.05 -11.33
CA THR A 115 12.93 6.82 -10.54
C THR A 115 11.55 6.20 -10.31
N PRO A 116 11.33 4.91 -10.61
CA PRO A 116 10.03 4.28 -10.39
C PRO A 116 9.64 4.32 -8.91
N LEU A 117 8.36 4.62 -8.65
CA LEU A 117 7.74 4.51 -7.34
C LEU A 117 6.61 3.48 -7.39
N ILE A 118 6.66 2.50 -6.51
CA ILE A 118 5.53 1.60 -6.22
C ILE A 118 4.94 2.03 -4.87
N SER A 119 3.76 2.66 -4.90
CA SER A 119 3.10 3.16 -3.70
C SER A 119 2.18 2.11 -3.10
N PRO A 120 2.36 1.71 -1.83
CA PRO A 120 1.39 0.89 -1.10
C PRO A 120 0.19 1.70 -0.59
N THR A 121 0.27 3.02 -0.66
CA THR A 121 -0.76 3.96 -0.22
C THR A 121 -1.51 4.51 -1.44
N PRO A 122 -2.84 4.64 -1.39
CA PRO A 122 -3.63 5.12 -2.51
C PRO A 122 -3.28 6.57 -2.85
N VAL A 123 -2.71 6.79 -4.04
CA VAL A 123 -2.46 8.11 -4.61
C VAL A 123 -2.97 8.14 -6.04
N THR A 124 -3.69 9.19 -6.39
CA THR A 124 -4.16 9.41 -7.76
C THR A 124 -3.42 10.60 -8.34
N ILE A 125 -2.52 10.34 -9.28
CA ILE A 125 -1.75 11.34 -9.98
C ILE A 125 -1.98 11.13 -11.47
N THR A 126 -2.62 12.10 -12.12
CA THR A 126 -3.03 12.00 -13.53
C THR A 126 -2.00 12.57 -14.48
N GLY A 127 -2.04 12.11 -15.73
CA GLY A 127 -1.20 12.64 -16.80
C GLY A 127 0.31 12.40 -16.60
N PRO A 128 1.16 13.27 -17.15
CA PRO A 128 2.62 13.13 -17.10
C PRO A 128 3.18 13.14 -15.66
N GLU A 129 2.49 13.78 -14.73
CA GLU A 129 2.87 13.84 -13.31
C GLU A 129 2.92 12.45 -12.66
N GLY A 130 2.04 11.53 -13.07
CA GLY A 130 1.98 10.15 -12.58
C GLY A 130 2.84 9.15 -13.35
N ALA A 131 3.63 9.58 -14.34
CA ALA A 131 4.33 8.66 -15.25
C ALA A 131 5.32 7.71 -14.57
N TRP A 132 5.82 8.06 -13.38
CA TRP A 132 6.81 7.29 -12.61
C TRP A 132 6.22 6.59 -11.39
N THR A 133 4.90 6.66 -11.19
CA THR A 133 4.23 6.11 -10.01
C THR A 133 3.19 5.10 -10.41
N VAL A 134 3.19 3.95 -9.74
CA VAL A 134 2.07 2.98 -9.71
C VAL A 134 1.65 2.74 -8.27
N THR A 135 0.43 2.29 -8.08
CA THR A 135 -0.14 2.03 -6.76
C THR A 135 -0.59 0.58 -6.66
N VAL A 136 -0.22 -0.12 -5.59
CA VAL A 136 -0.63 -1.52 -5.34
C VAL A 136 -1.80 -1.63 -4.37
N SER A 137 -2.20 -0.55 -3.70
CA SER A 137 -3.48 -0.54 -2.98
C SER A 137 -4.65 -0.42 -3.97
N GLN A 138 -5.84 -0.79 -3.52
CA GLN A 138 -7.03 -0.63 -4.34
C GLN A 138 -7.32 0.85 -4.64
N PRO A 139 -7.93 1.16 -5.79
CA PRO A 139 -8.40 2.51 -6.09
C PRO A 139 -9.33 3.02 -4.98
N PHE A 140 -9.01 4.14 -4.37
CA PHE A 140 -9.79 4.67 -3.26
C PHE A 140 -11.27 4.91 -3.64
N PRO A 141 -11.59 5.46 -4.84
CA PRO A 141 -12.97 5.60 -5.29
C PRO A 141 -13.72 4.26 -5.39
N LEU A 142 -13.03 3.18 -5.82
CA LEU A 142 -13.61 1.84 -5.91
C LEU A 142 -13.96 1.29 -4.52
N MET A 143 -13.09 1.48 -3.54
CA MET A 143 -13.35 1.06 -2.16
C MET A 143 -14.51 1.83 -1.54
N VAL A 144 -14.57 3.15 -1.73
CA VAL A 144 -15.67 3.98 -1.22
C VAL A 144 -16.98 3.62 -1.91
N ALA A 145 -16.97 3.36 -3.23
CA ALA A 145 -18.17 2.91 -3.94
C ALA A 145 -18.73 1.60 -3.36
N GLY A 146 -17.86 0.65 -2.98
CA GLY A 146 -18.28 -0.58 -2.29
C GLY A 146 -18.96 -0.31 -0.95
N VAL A 147 -18.45 0.64 -0.17
CA VAL A 147 -19.07 1.06 1.10
C VAL A 147 -20.44 1.74 0.86
N VAL A 148 -20.52 2.62 -0.13
CA VAL A 148 -21.79 3.32 -0.47
C VAL A 148 -22.86 2.34 -0.97
N GLU A 149 -22.47 1.35 -1.77
CA GLU A 149 -23.39 0.27 -2.16
C GLU A 149 -23.91 -0.51 -0.94
N ARG A 150 -23.03 -0.75 0.04
CA ARG A 150 -23.43 -1.36 1.31
C ARG A 150 -24.35 -0.47 2.12
N MET A 151 -24.10 0.85 2.16
CA MET A 151 -25.03 1.82 2.77
C MET A 151 -26.41 1.73 2.14
N LYS A 152 -26.47 1.73 0.80
CA LYS A 152 -27.72 1.62 0.03
C LYS A 152 -28.51 0.34 0.36
N LYS A 153 -27.83 -0.81 0.35
CA LYS A 153 -28.42 -2.11 0.75
C LYS A 153 -28.92 -2.11 2.19
N SER A 154 -28.29 -1.30 3.05
CA SER A 154 -28.69 -1.15 4.46
C SER A 154 -29.76 -0.10 4.69
N GLY A 155 -30.34 0.50 3.63
CA GLY A 155 -31.43 1.48 3.71
C GLY A 155 -31.02 2.89 4.10
N VAL A 156 -29.74 3.22 4.11
CA VAL A 156 -29.21 4.57 4.40
C VAL A 156 -29.69 5.54 3.34
N LYS A 157 -30.23 6.70 3.78
CA LYS A 157 -30.67 7.82 2.92
C LYS A 157 -29.83 9.06 3.12
N THR A 158 -29.26 9.21 4.31
CA THR A 158 -28.44 10.37 4.69
C THR A 158 -27.14 9.91 5.32
N VAL A 159 -26.03 10.51 4.93
CA VAL A 159 -24.70 10.25 5.50
C VAL A 159 -24.02 11.56 5.89
N ALA A 160 -23.39 11.60 7.06
CA ALA A 160 -22.46 12.66 7.43
C ALA A 160 -21.03 12.20 7.22
N PHE A 161 -20.18 13.11 6.80
CA PHE A 161 -18.74 12.89 6.68
C PHE A 161 -17.98 13.53 7.83
N ILE A 162 -16.98 12.81 8.36
CA ILE A 162 -15.92 13.38 9.20
C ILE A 162 -14.58 12.81 8.72
N GLY A 163 -13.60 13.68 8.44
CA GLY A 163 -12.32 13.20 7.89
C GLY A 163 -11.15 14.09 8.26
N PHE A 164 -9.94 13.63 7.90
CA PHE A 164 -8.76 14.46 8.08
C PHE A 164 -8.83 15.74 7.23
N SER A 165 -8.16 16.80 7.70
CA SER A 165 -7.97 18.06 6.98
C SER A 165 -6.72 18.01 6.08
N ASP A 166 -6.54 16.91 5.33
CA ASP A 166 -5.41 16.66 4.44
C ASP A 166 -5.85 15.92 3.16
N ALA A 167 -4.90 15.63 2.29
CA ALA A 167 -5.14 14.98 1.00
C ALA A 167 -5.89 13.64 1.09
N LEU A 168 -5.75 12.86 2.18
CA LEU A 168 -6.55 11.65 2.38
C LEU A 168 -8.01 12.00 2.65
N GLY A 169 -8.24 12.97 3.53
CA GLY A 169 -9.60 13.43 3.85
C GLY A 169 -10.32 13.99 2.63
N ASP A 170 -9.61 14.72 1.76
CA ASP A 170 -10.18 15.26 0.51
C ASP A 170 -10.52 14.14 -0.45
N LEU A 171 -9.59 13.21 -0.69
CA LEU A 171 -9.82 12.03 -1.54
C LEU A 171 -11.03 11.20 -1.05
N ALA A 172 -11.18 11.04 0.27
CA ALA A 172 -12.27 10.30 0.86
C ALA A 172 -13.62 11.01 0.70
N TYR A 173 -13.64 12.34 0.91
CA TYR A 173 -14.84 13.15 0.77
C TYR A 173 -15.34 13.18 -0.68
N ASP A 174 -14.44 13.47 -1.63
CA ASP A 174 -14.79 13.54 -3.04
C ASP A 174 -15.31 12.20 -3.57
N SER A 175 -14.68 11.09 -3.14
CA SER A 175 -15.11 9.75 -3.47
C SER A 175 -16.49 9.43 -2.88
N LEU A 176 -16.74 9.84 -1.61
CA LEU A 176 -18.03 9.67 -0.96
C LEU A 176 -19.14 10.46 -1.67
N VAL A 177 -18.92 11.76 -1.94
CA VAL A 177 -19.91 12.62 -2.59
C VAL A 177 -20.31 12.05 -3.95
N LYS A 178 -19.32 11.71 -4.78
CA LYS A 178 -19.56 11.13 -6.12
C LYS A 178 -20.36 9.83 -6.05
N SER A 179 -19.99 8.93 -5.13
CA SER A 179 -20.65 7.63 -5.02
C SER A 179 -22.02 7.74 -4.36
N ALA A 180 -22.19 8.60 -3.36
CA ALA A 180 -23.43 8.83 -2.65
C ALA A 180 -24.50 9.46 -3.57
N ASP A 181 -24.11 10.44 -4.39
CA ASP A 181 -24.98 11.07 -5.38
C ASP A 181 -25.54 10.01 -6.36
N ALA A 182 -24.65 9.19 -6.94
CA ALA A 182 -25.04 8.09 -7.83
C ALA A 182 -25.95 7.04 -7.15
N ALA A 183 -25.84 6.89 -5.84
CA ALA A 183 -26.67 5.96 -5.05
C ALA A 183 -27.97 6.57 -4.52
N GLY A 184 -28.19 7.87 -4.70
CA GLY A 184 -29.32 8.62 -4.15
C GLY A 184 -29.25 8.80 -2.63
N ILE A 185 -28.03 8.85 -2.06
CA ILE A 185 -27.76 9.09 -0.65
C ILE A 185 -27.29 10.53 -0.47
N LYS A 186 -27.96 11.30 0.41
CA LYS A 186 -27.62 12.71 0.65
C LYS A 186 -26.48 12.82 1.66
N VAL A 187 -25.42 13.57 1.32
CA VAL A 187 -24.39 13.99 2.28
C VAL A 187 -24.90 15.22 3.04
N VAL A 188 -25.08 15.12 4.36
CA VAL A 188 -25.75 16.14 5.19
C VAL A 188 -24.80 16.95 6.06
N ALA A 189 -23.55 16.52 6.23
CA ALA A 189 -22.51 17.25 6.96
C ALA A 189 -21.13 16.87 6.42
N ASN A 190 -20.16 17.82 6.53
CA ASN A 190 -18.75 17.62 6.21
C ASN A 190 -17.91 18.31 7.29
N GLU A 191 -17.40 17.52 8.21
CA GLU A 191 -16.56 17.99 9.30
C GLU A 191 -15.13 17.49 9.14
N ARG A 192 -14.16 18.30 9.57
CA ARG A 192 -12.74 18.01 9.39
C ARG A 192 -11.99 18.15 10.70
N TYR A 193 -10.90 17.39 10.83
CA TYR A 193 -9.96 17.47 11.97
C TYR A 193 -8.54 17.14 11.53
N ALA A 194 -7.55 17.61 12.30
CA ALA A 194 -6.15 17.31 12.04
C ALA A 194 -5.77 15.93 12.62
N ARG A 195 -4.77 15.28 12.03
CA ARG A 195 -4.23 14.00 12.57
C ARG A 195 -3.68 14.13 13.99
N SER A 196 -3.23 15.34 14.36
CA SER A 196 -2.69 15.67 15.67
C SER A 196 -3.75 16.06 16.70
N ASP A 197 -5.02 16.20 16.30
CA ASP A 197 -6.07 16.56 17.22
C ASP A 197 -6.29 15.44 18.26
N SER A 198 -6.49 15.83 19.50
CA SER A 198 -6.80 14.94 20.61
C SER A 198 -8.30 14.81 20.89
N SER A 199 -9.14 15.64 20.24
CA SER A 199 -10.58 15.64 20.39
C SER A 199 -11.29 16.13 19.13
N VAL A 200 -12.44 15.50 18.82
CA VAL A 200 -13.35 15.88 17.73
C VAL A 200 -14.79 16.14 18.25
N ALA A 201 -14.92 16.49 19.53
CA ALA A 201 -16.22 16.65 20.21
C ALA A 201 -17.10 17.70 19.55
N GLY A 202 -16.51 18.81 19.06
CA GLY A 202 -17.22 19.88 18.37
C GLY A 202 -17.76 19.47 17.01
N GLN A 203 -16.94 18.76 16.23
CA GLN A 203 -17.31 18.21 14.92
C GLN A 203 -18.44 17.16 15.06
N VAL A 204 -18.30 16.24 16.01
CA VAL A 204 -19.30 15.20 16.25
C VAL A 204 -20.62 15.80 16.75
N LEU A 205 -20.59 16.89 17.52
CA LEU A 205 -21.82 17.59 17.92
C LEU A 205 -22.64 18.09 16.71
N LYS A 206 -21.97 18.67 15.71
CA LYS A 206 -22.61 19.13 14.46
C LYS A 206 -23.15 17.96 13.64
N ILE A 207 -22.39 16.86 13.57
CA ILE A 207 -22.82 15.63 12.89
C ILE A 207 -24.10 15.10 13.51
N VAL A 208 -24.14 14.91 14.83
CA VAL A 208 -25.31 14.38 15.53
C VAL A 208 -26.52 15.32 15.38
N ALA A 209 -26.29 16.64 15.39
CA ALA A 209 -27.35 17.62 15.14
C ALA A 209 -27.97 17.51 13.73
N SER A 210 -27.22 17.07 12.73
CA SER A 210 -27.73 16.84 11.36
C SER A 210 -28.55 15.57 11.22
N ARG A 211 -28.62 14.72 12.24
CA ARG A 211 -29.41 13.47 12.31
C ARG A 211 -29.17 12.54 11.10
N PRO A 212 -27.94 12.17 10.77
CA PRO A 212 -27.68 11.27 9.63
C PRO A 212 -28.05 9.82 9.98
N ASP A 213 -28.48 9.03 8.96
CA ASP A 213 -28.66 7.59 9.11
C ASP A 213 -27.33 6.87 9.32
N ALA A 214 -26.25 7.45 8.77
CA ALA A 214 -24.92 6.91 8.85
C ALA A 214 -23.85 7.99 8.96
N VAL A 215 -22.69 7.63 9.54
CA VAL A 215 -21.47 8.43 9.50
C VAL A 215 -20.38 7.66 8.74
N PHE A 216 -19.72 8.32 7.79
CA PHE A 216 -18.54 7.83 7.11
C PHE A 216 -17.32 8.63 7.56
N ALA A 217 -16.31 7.95 8.12
CA ALA A 217 -15.08 8.59 8.53
C ALA A 217 -13.97 8.43 7.48
N GLY A 218 -13.53 9.55 6.90
CA GLY A 218 -12.44 9.66 5.92
C GLY A 218 -11.07 9.82 6.59
N ASN A 219 -10.59 8.76 7.24
CA ASN A 219 -9.41 8.79 8.09
C ASN A 219 -8.63 7.47 8.05
N SER A 220 -7.54 7.36 8.81
CA SER A 220 -6.68 6.18 8.87
C SER A 220 -5.87 6.14 10.17
N GLY A 221 -5.33 4.96 10.49
CA GLY A 221 -4.45 4.77 11.65
C GLY A 221 -5.14 4.98 12.99
N THR A 222 -4.35 5.11 14.04
CA THR A 222 -4.82 5.28 15.41
C THR A 222 -5.68 6.53 15.62
N PRO A 223 -5.35 7.72 15.05
CA PRO A 223 -6.20 8.90 15.16
C PRO A 223 -7.59 8.73 14.53
N GLY A 224 -7.76 7.75 13.65
CA GLY A 224 -9.04 7.39 13.06
C GLY A 224 -10.09 6.91 14.05
N ALA A 225 -9.72 6.53 15.27
CA ALA A 225 -10.64 6.08 16.31
C ALA A 225 -11.44 7.23 16.97
N LEU A 226 -10.90 8.46 16.97
CA LEU A 226 -11.51 9.61 17.65
C LEU A 226 -12.97 9.86 17.27
N PRO A 227 -13.39 9.88 15.98
CA PRO A 227 -14.78 10.08 15.62
C PRO A 227 -15.73 9.04 16.20
N TYR A 228 -15.34 7.78 16.21
CA TYR A 228 -16.20 6.69 16.67
C TYR A 228 -16.36 6.71 18.18
N ILE A 229 -15.29 7.01 18.92
CA ILE A 229 -15.32 7.20 20.38
C ILE A 229 -16.27 8.36 20.69
N ALA A 230 -16.09 9.51 20.06
CA ALA A 230 -16.93 10.69 20.31
C ALA A 230 -18.39 10.48 19.90
N LEU A 231 -18.69 9.69 18.84
CA LEU A 231 -20.04 9.30 18.47
C LEU A 231 -20.68 8.38 19.52
N ALA A 232 -19.94 7.38 20.01
CA ALA A 232 -20.38 6.47 21.06
C ALA A 232 -20.67 7.21 22.37
N ASP A 233 -19.81 8.12 22.80
CA ASP A 233 -19.96 8.97 23.99
C ASP A 233 -21.23 9.84 23.94
N ARG A 234 -21.66 10.22 22.72
CA ARG A 234 -22.90 10.96 22.48
C ARG A 234 -24.12 10.08 22.23
N GLY A 235 -23.97 8.77 22.38
CA GLY A 235 -25.06 7.81 22.20
C GLY A 235 -25.57 7.70 20.77
N TYR A 236 -24.75 8.01 19.76
CA TYR A 236 -25.15 7.86 18.34
C TYR A 236 -25.51 6.41 18.05
N LYS A 237 -26.68 6.19 17.40
CA LYS A 237 -27.22 4.84 17.11
C LYS A 237 -27.28 4.54 15.62
N GLY A 238 -26.90 5.47 14.75
CA GLY A 238 -26.82 5.26 13.31
C GLY A 238 -25.67 4.32 12.93
N LYS A 239 -25.60 3.98 11.66
CA LYS A 239 -24.56 3.09 11.13
C LYS A 239 -23.24 3.85 11.01
N ILE A 240 -22.13 3.13 11.22
CA ILE A 240 -20.79 3.70 11.12
C ILE A 240 -20.00 2.97 10.02
N TYR A 241 -19.35 3.78 9.20
CA TYR A 241 -18.52 3.34 8.08
C TYR A 241 -17.19 4.07 8.08
N GLY A 242 -16.20 3.51 7.41
CA GLY A 242 -14.89 4.13 7.31
C GLY A 242 -14.09 3.63 6.12
N THR A 243 -12.82 3.97 6.11
CA THR A 243 -11.86 3.57 5.07
C THR A 243 -11.14 2.28 5.44
N HIS A 244 -10.48 1.67 4.46
CA HIS A 244 -9.55 0.54 4.69
C HIS A 244 -8.39 0.93 5.63
N GLY A 245 -8.07 2.23 5.73
CA GLY A 245 -7.03 2.78 6.60
C GLY A 245 -7.18 2.47 8.09
N LEU A 246 -8.32 1.88 8.49
CA LEU A 246 -8.64 1.52 9.87
C LEU A 246 -8.35 0.06 10.20
N ILE A 247 -7.93 -0.76 9.23
CA ILE A 247 -7.70 -2.19 9.44
C ILE A 247 -6.30 -2.43 10.01
N ASN A 248 -6.11 -2.05 11.27
CA ASN A 248 -4.88 -2.29 12.02
C ASN A 248 -5.16 -2.51 13.52
N ALA A 249 -4.25 -3.21 14.19
CA ALA A 249 -4.43 -3.63 15.59
C ALA A 249 -4.54 -2.45 16.57
N ASP A 250 -3.78 -1.37 16.35
CA ASP A 250 -3.81 -0.20 17.24
C ASP A 250 -5.13 0.55 17.16
N PHE A 251 -5.70 0.69 15.96
CA PHE A 251 -7.04 1.24 15.80
C PHE A 251 -8.09 0.41 16.55
N VAL A 252 -8.04 -0.92 16.41
CA VAL A 252 -8.97 -1.83 17.12
C VAL A 252 -8.81 -1.70 18.63
N ARG A 253 -7.57 -1.67 19.12
CA ARG A 253 -7.28 -1.51 20.56
C ARG A 253 -7.80 -0.18 21.12
N VAL A 254 -7.57 0.94 20.38
CA VAL A 254 -7.99 2.28 20.85
C VAL A 254 -9.50 2.47 20.70
N GLY A 255 -10.09 2.01 19.60
CA GLY A 255 -11.52 2.14 19.32
C GLY A 255 -12.39 1.26 20.24
N GLY A 256 -11.89 0.11 20.65
CA GLY A 256 -12.57 -0.78 21.60
C GLY A 256 -14.02 -1.06 21.25
N ALA A 257 -14.92 -0.88 22.21
CA ALA A 257 -16.36 -1.06 22.02
C ALA A 257 -17.00 0.00 21.08
N SER A 258 -16.36 1.16 20.91
CA SER A 258 -16.90 2.27 20.13
C SER A 258 -16.91 2.00 18.62
N ILE A 259 -16.19 0.97 18.16
CA ILE A 259 -16.12 0.57 16.76
C ILE A 259 -16.91 -0.71 16.46
N GLU A 260 -17.67 -1.24 17.42
CA GLU A 260 -18.52 -2.42 17.17
C GLU A 260 -19.54 -2.10 16.06
N GLY A 261 -19.67 -2.98 15.08
CA GLY A 261 -20.54 -2.78 13.92
C GLY A 261 -19.95 -1.89 12.80
N LEU A 262 -18.76 -1.30 12.98
CA LEU A 262 -18.09 -0.51 11.94
C LEU A 262 -17.85 -1.37 10.69
N GLN A 263 -18.26 -0.86 9.53
CA GLN A 263 -18.02 -1.50 8.24
C GLN A 263 -17.01 -0.69 7.41
N VAL A 264 -16.02 -1.41 6.85
CA VAL A 264 -14.95 -0.82 6.05
C VAL A 264 -14.64 -1.69 4.82
N PRO A 265 -14.11 -1.10 3.74
CA PRO A 265 -13.61 -1.88 2.62
C PRO A 265 -12.26 -2.49 2.98
N SER A 266 -11.94 -3.66 2.44
CA SER A 266 -10.68 -4.37 2.61
C SER A 266 -10.27 -5.09 1.35
N GLY A 267 -9.00 -5.44 1.26
CA GLY A 267 -8.55 -6.45 0.32
C GLY A 267 -8.93 -7.88 0.79
N PRO A 268 -9.05 -8.82 -0.15
CA PRO A 268 -9.41 -10.22 0.14
C PRO A 268 -8.45 -10.93 1.10
N VAL A 269 -7.19 -10.51 1.20
CA VAL A 269 -6.15 -11.09 2.07
C VAL A 269 -6.59 -11.20 3.54
N LEU A 270 -7.35 -10.24 4.03
CA LEU A 270 -7.83 -10.23 5.43
C LEU A 270 -8.74 -11.43 5.76
N VAL A 271 -9.45 -11.91 4.77
CA VAL A 271 -10.42 -13.02 4.87
C VAL A 271 -10.05 -14.18 3.91
N ALA A 272 -8.76 -14.34 3.61
CA ALA A 272 -8.26 -15.29 2.62
C ALA A 272 -8.70 -16.74 2.89
N ASP A 273 -8.79 -17.14 4.15
CA ASP A 273 -9.28 -18.46 4.57
C ASP A 273 -10.76 -18.70 4.23
N GLN A 274 -11.55 -17.64 4.06
CA GLN A 274 -12.97 -17.69 3.71
C GLN A 274 -13.21 -17.66 2.20
N LEU A 275 -12.18 -17.41 1.39
CA LEU A 275 -12.30 -17.40 -0.07
C LEU A 275 -12.39 -18.83 -0.63
N PRO A 276 -13.11 -19.06 -1.75
CA PRO A 276 -13.13 -20.35 -2.43
C PRO A 276 -11.74 -20.69 -3.01
N ASP A 277 -11.41 -21.96 -3.10
CA ASP A 277 -10.11 -22.42 -3.63
C ASP A 277 -9.85 -22.03 -5.09
N SER A 278 -10.91 -21.80 -5.85
CA SER A 278 -10.84 -21.29 -7.23
C SER A 278 -10.43 -19.81 -7.32
N ASN A 279 -10.43 -19.06 -6.20
CA ASN A 279 -10.01 -17.67 -6.21
C ASN A 279 -8.47 -17.58 -6.28
N PRO A 280 -7.89 -16.99 -7.32
CA PRO A 280 -6.43 -16.95 -7.48
C PRO A 280 -5.74 -16.17 -6.35
N ILE A 281 -6.41 -15.18 -5.76
CA ILE A 281 -5.86 -14.35 -4.66
C ILE A 281 -5.66 -15.18 -3.39
N LYS A 282 -6.48 -16.21 -3.14
CA LYS A 282 -6.37 -17.06 -1.94
C LYS A 282 -4.98 -17.67 -1.81
N LYS A 283 -4.45 -18.28 -2.89
CA LYS A 283 -3.14 -18.95 -2.87
C LYS A 283 -2.02 -17.98 -2.49
N VAL A 284 -1.98 -16.81 -3.12
CA VAL A 284 -0.94 -15.79 -2.87
C VAL A 284 -1.07 -15.22 -1.45
N SER A 285 -2.30 -14.95 -1.00
CA SER A 285 -2.57 -14.47 0.36
C SER A 285 -2.14 -15.47 1.43
N MET A 286 -2.37 -16.75 1.23
CA MET A 286 -1.94 -17.79 2.18
C MET A 286 -0.41 -17.96 2.18
N ALA A 287 0.27 -17.84 1.02
CA ALA A 287 1.72 -17.81 0.94
C ALA A 287 2.30 -16.62 1.72
N PHE A 288 1.77 -15.42 1.48
CA PHE A 288 2.13 -14.23 2.25
C PHE A 288 1.99 -14.45 3.76
N ARG A 289 0.85 -14.96 4.23
CA ARG A 289 0.62 -15.20 5.67
C ARG A 289 1.66 -16.13 6.26
N SER A 290 2.04 -17.18 5.52
CA SER A 290 3.11 -18.12 5.94
C SER A 290 4.49 -17.45 5.98
N ALA A 291 4.86 -16.68 4.94
CA ALA A 291 6.12 -15.94 4.90
C ALA A 291 6.21 -14.91 6.03
N TYR A 292 5.14 -14.15 6.23
CA TYR A 292 5.05 -13.16 7.31
C TYR A 292 5.21 -13.81 8.69
N GLN A 293 4.52 -14.92 8.92
CA GLN A 293 4.60 -15.64 10.21
C GLN A 293 6.01 -16.17 10.50
N LYS A 294 6.70 -16.68 9.49
CA LYS A 294 8.09 -17.15 9.64
C LYS A 294 9.05 -16.06 10.12
N VAL A 295 8.85 -14.83 9.64
CA VAL A 295 9.73 -13.67 9.94
C VAL A 295 9.32 -12.97 11.25
N ASN A 296 8.00 -12.84 11.49
CA ASN A 296 7.47 -12.00 12.56
C ASN A 296 6.92 -12.80 13.77
N GLY A 297 6.94 -14.14 13.72
CA GLY A 297 6.50 -15.01 14.81
C GLY A 297 4.98 -15.19 14.95
N ALA A 298 4.17 -14.39 14.22
CA ALA A 298 2.71 -14.46 14.25
C ALA A 298 2.14 -14.14 12.86
N VAL A 299 0.92 -14.56 12.57
CA VAL A 299 0.19 -14.15 11.35
C VAL A 299 -0.13 -12.66 11.40
N PRO A 300 -0.24 -11.97 10.22
CA PRO A 300 -0.60 -10.56 10.20
C PRO A 300 -2.03 -10.36 10.71
N THR A 301 -2.22 -9.31 11.51
CA THR A 301 -3.53 -8.88 12.04
C THR A 301 -4.03 -7.59 11.35
N ASP A 302 -3.35 -7.18 10.30
CA ASP A 302 -3.59 -5.99 9.52
C ASP A 302 -3.74 -6.33 8.02
N ALA A 303 -4.19 -5.35 7.24
CA ALA A 303 -4.23 -5.45 5.78
C ALA A 303 -3.07 -4.70 5.11
N PHE A 304 -2.18 -4.03 5.88
CA PHE A 304 -1.14 -3.14 5.34
C PHE A 304 0.13 -3.87 4.96
N SER A 305 0.57 -4.82 5.79
CA SER A 305 1.77 -5.60 5.53
C SER A 305 1.76 -6.29 4.16
N SER A 306 0.60 -6.71 3.70
CA SER A 306 0.46 -7.38 2.41
C SER A 306 0.57 -6.44 1.19
N TYR A 307 0.31 -5.13 1.33
CA TYR A 307 0.54 -4.19 0.21
C TYR A 307 2.01 -4.09 -0.19
N THR A 308 2.91 -4.11 0.76
CA THR A 308 4.34 -4.06 0.45
C THR A 308 4.89 -5.40 -0.01
N TYR A 309 4.25 -6.50 0.39
CA TYR A 309 4.48 -7.81 -0.22
C TYR A 309 4.07 -7.79 -1.71
N ASP A 310 2.89 -7.25 -2.05
CA ASP A 310 2.45 -7.09 -3.44
C ASP A 310 3.36 -6.14 -4.24
N ALA A 311 3.85 -5.05 -3.61
CA ALA A 311 4.83 -4.17 -4.22
C ALA A 311 6.13 -4.92 -4.58
N TYR A 312 6.57 -5.84 -3.71
CA TYR A 312 7.72 -6.67 -3.97
C TYR A 312 7.47 -7.68 -5.10
N LEU A 313 6.30 -8.33 -5.13
CA LEU A 313 5.92 -9.24 -6.22
C LEU A 313 5.88 -8.51 -7.58
N LEU A 314 5.34 -7.30 -7.60
CA LEU A 314 5.31 -6.45 -8.78
C LEU A 314 6.72 -6.08 -9.25
N LEU A 315 7.58 -5.71 -8.31
CA LEU A 315 8.99 -5.43 -8.60
C LEU A 315 9.70 -6.67 -9.16
N ALA A 316 9.48 -7.84 -8.56
CA ALA A 316 10.10 -9.09 -8.99
C ALA A 316 9.69 -9.48 -10.41
N ASP A 317 8.39 -9.41 -10.73
CA ASP A 317 7.88 -9.63 -12.08
C ASP A 317 8.49 -8.64 -13.09
N ALA A 318 8.47 -7.35 -12.80
CA ALA A 318 8.99 -6.32 -13.68
C ALA A 318 10.50 -6.44 -13.87
N ALA A 319 11.27 -6.64 -12.81
CA ALA A 319 12.72 -6.74 -12.89
C ALA A 319 13.19 -7.99 -13.64
N SER A 320 12.41 -9.10 -13.60
CA SER A 320 12.69 -10.30 -14.41
C SER A 320 12.60 -10.05 -15.92
N ARG A 321 11.83 -9.03 -16.33
CA ARG A 321 11.64 -8.59 -17.72
C ARG A 321 12.54 -7.41 -18.10
N THR A 322 13.23 -6.81 -17.12
CA THR A 322 14.07 -5.61 -17.31
C THR A 322 15.48 -5.98 -17.72
N LYS A 323 15.98 -5.38 -18.81
CA LYS A 323 17.37 -5.51 -19.25
C LYS A 323 18.19 -4.31 -18.79
N GLY A 324 19.48 -4.52 -18.62
CA GLY A 324 20.44 -3.48 -18.25
C GLY A 324 21.04 -3.66 -16.87
N GLU A 325 21.85 -2.69 -16.45
CA GLU A 325 22.59 -2.74 -15.20
C GLU A 325 21.90 -1.87 -14.14
N PRO A 326 21.55 -2.41 -12.95
CA PRO A 326 21.04 -1.65 -11.81
C PRO A 326 21.95 -0.47 -11.45
N GLY A 327 21.39 0.54 -10.80
CA GLY A 327 22.07 1.78 -10.43
C GLY A 327 22.16 2.81 -11.55
N THR A 328 21.70 2.50 -12.77
CA THR A 328 21.76 3.40 -13.93
C THR A 328 20.41 4.05 -14.26
N PRO A 329 20.38 5.28 -14.81
CA PRO A 329 19.14 5.91 -15.27
C PRO A 329 18.40 5.08 -16.35
N GLN A 330 19.15 4.40 -17.21
CA GLN A 330 18.61 3.54 -18.26
C GLN A 330 17.85 2.35 -17.66
N TYR A 331 18.43 1.73 -16.63
CA TYR A 331 17.75 0.63 -15.92
C TYR A 331 16.47 1.09 -15.24
N ARG A 332 16.47 2.25 -14.55
CA ARG A 332 15.27 2.82 -13.93
C ARG A 332 14.16 3.08 -14.93
N THR A 333 14.50 3.58 -16.11
CA THR A 333 13.52 3.80 -17.20
C THR A 333 12.95 2.47 -17.69
N ALA A 334 13.81 1.49 -17.98
CA ALA A 334 13.38 0.16 -18.40
C ALA A 334 12.55 -0.56 -17.33
N LEU A 335 12.92 -0.41 -16.04
CA LEU A 335 12.16 -0.97 -14.92
C LEU A 335 10.77 -0.32 -14.79
N ARG A 336 10.68 1.02 -14.93
CA ARG A 336 9.39 1.71 -14.98
C ARG A 336 8.51 1.15 -16.10
N ASP A 337 9.05 1.00 -17.31
CA ASP A 337 8.31 0.52 -18.46
C ASP A 337 7.85 -0.94 -18.26
N ALA A 338 8.69 -1.76 -17.63
CA ALA A 338 8.32 -3.12 -17.25
C ALA A 338 7.20 -3.13 -16.19
N ILE A 339 7.27 -2.29 -15.16
CA ILE A 339 6.22 -2.16 -14.13
C ILE A 339 4.88 -1.80 -14.78
N VAL A 340 4.83 -0.74 -15.61
CA VAL A 340 3.57 -0.27 -16.20
C VAL A 340 3.04 -1.17 -17.32
N SER A 341 3.81 -2.13 -17.79
CA SER A 341 3.39 -3.16 -18.76
C SER A 341 2.92 -4.45 -18.12
N THR A 342 2.92 -4.55 -16.78
CA THR A 342 2.45 -5.73 -16.04
C THR A 342 0.97 -6.02 -16.32
N LYS A 343 0.64 -7.29 -16.57
CA LYS A 343 -0.71 -7.78 -16.84
C LYS A 343 -1.00 -9.03 -16.04
N GLU A 344 -2.21 -9.10 -15.46
CA GLU A 344 -2.76 -10.25 -14.73
C GLU A 344 -1.81 -10.80 -13.64
N LEU A 345 -1.01 -9.93 -13.00
CA LEU A 345 -0.19 -10.31 -11.86
C LEU A 345 -1.09 -10.50 -10.64
N VAL A 346 -1.15 -11.72 -10.14
CA VAL A 346 -1.94 -12.03 -8.94
C VAL A 346 -1.16 -11.64 -7.70
N GLY A 347 -1.72 -10.71 -6.93
CA GLY A 347 -1.25 -10.32 -5.60
C GLY A 347 -2.19 -10.77 -4.49
N THR A 348 -1.95 -10.28 -3.29
CA THR A 348 -2.74 -10.56 -2.08
C THR A 348 -4.02 -9.71 -2.01
N HIS A 349 -3.98 -8.53 -2.63
CA HIS A 349 -5.09 -7.56 -2.65
C HIS A 349 -5.85 -7.50 -3.97
N GLY A 350 -5.36 -8.11 -5.03
CA GLY A 350 -6.00 -8.02 -6.33
C GLY A 350 -5.21 -8.73 -7.42
N VAL A 351 -5.66 -8.51 -8.65
CA VAL A 351 -4.96 -8.95 -9.86
C VAL A 351 -4.61 -7.70 -10.64
N TYR A 352 -3.31 -7.45 -10.81
CA TYR A 352 -2.80 -6.18 -11.33
C TYR A 352 -2.63 -6.21 -12.85
N THR A 353 -3.29 -5.27 -13.52
CA THR A 353 -3.12 -4.98 -14.96
C THR A 353 -3.07 -3.47 -15.15
N PHE A 354 -1.87 -2.92 -15.33
CA PHE A 354 -1.69 -1.48 -15.52
C PHE A 354 -2.03 -1.05 -16.95
N LYS A 355 -2.51 0.20 -17.08
CA LYS A 355 -2.80 0.87 -18.36
C LYS A 355 -2.20 2.27 -18.33
N PRO A 356 -2.05 2.93 -19.48
CA PRO A 356 -1.51 4.29 -19.55
C PRO A 356 -2.27 5.30 -18.67
N ASP A 357 -3.57 5.13 -18.53
CA ASP A 357 -4.51 5.97 -17.77
C ASP A 357 -4.96 5.36 -16.44
N ASP A 358 -4.52 4.12 -16.13
CA ASP A 358 -4.81 3.44 -14.87
C ASP A 358 -3.52 2.95 -14.20
N ARG A 359 -3.11 3.66 -13.18
CA ARG A 359 -1.89 3.40 -12.40
C ARG A 359 -2.12 2.59 -11.12
N TYR A 360 -3.36 2.19 -10.86
CA TYR A 360 -3.68 1.24 -9.80
C TYR A 360 -3.65 -0.22 -10.30
N GLY A 361 -4.04 -0.44 -11.55
CA GLY A 361 -4.06 -1.75 -12.17
C GLY A 361 -4.98 -2.78 -11.50
N SER A 362 -5.66 -2.42 -10.42
CA SER A 362 -6.52 -3.28 -9.60
C SER A 362 -8.00 -3.01 -9.90
N ASP A 363 -8.84 -4.04 -9.85
CA ASP A 363 -10.27 -3.96 -10.12
C ASP A 363 -11.14 -4.47 -8.94
N GLN A 364 -12.44 -4.67 -9.17
CA GLN A 364 -13.39 -5.10 -8.14
C GLN A 364 -13.03 -6.42 -7.46
N ARG A 365 -12.21 -7.28 -8.08
CA ARG A 365 -11.71 -8.52 -7.47
C ARG A 365 -10.91 -8.25 -6.19
N GLY A 366 -10.36 -7.04 -6.05
CA GLY A 366 -9.56 -6.60 -4.92
C GLY A 366 -10.35 -5.98 -3.76
N VAL A 367 -11.69 -5.95 -3.78
CA VAL A 367 -12.48 -5.26 -2.75
C VAL A 367 -13.51 -6.19 -2.12
N VAL A 368 -13.44 -6.30 -0.81
CA VAL A 368 -14.47 -6.91 0.05
C VAL A 368 -14.91 -5.93 1.13
N ILE A 369 -16.09 -6.10 1.71
CA ILE A 369 -16.53 -5.32 2.87
C ILE A 369 -16.38 -6.21 4.11
N VAL A 370 -15.78 -5.65 5.15
CA VAL A 370 -15.65 -6.32 6.44
C VAL A 370 -16.31 -5.50 7.54
N GLN A 371 -16.79 -6.17 8.58
CA GLN A 371 -17.43 -5.55 9.74
C GLN A 371 -16.68 -5.91 11.02
N MET A 372 -16.50 -4.94 11.89
CA MET A 372 -16.02 -5.18 13.25
C MET A 372 -17.09 -5.92 14.05
N THR A 373 -16.76 -7.09 14.56
CA THR A 373 -17.66 -7.93 15.33
C THR A 373 -16.87 -8.59 16.47
N LYS A 374 -17.17 -8.22 17.70
CA LYS A 374 -16.49 -8.75 18.91
C LYS A 374 -14.97 -8.61 18.82
N GLY A 375 -14.49 -7.44 18.38
CA GLY A 375 -13.07 -7.13 18.24
C GLY A 375 -12.35 -7.77 17.05
N GLN A 376 -13.08 -8.38 16.11
CA GLN A 376 -12.52 -9.03 14.92
C GLN A 376 -13.20 -8.55 13.64
N TRP A 377 -12.42 -8.42 12.57
CA TRP A 377 -12.94 -8.16 11.23
C TRP A 377 -13.55 -9.44 10.63
N LYS A 378 -14.80 -9.36 10.20
CA LYS A 378 -15.52 -10.47 9.55
C LYS A 378 -16.05 -10.04 8.19
N LEU A 379 -16.01 -10.96 7.21
CA LEU A 379 -16.57 -10.73 5.89
C LEU A 379 -18.07 -10.44 6.01
N VAL A 380 -18.52 -9.39 5.31
CA VAL A 380 -19.94 -9.08 5.13
C VAL A 380 -20.37 -9.64 3.77
N PRO A 381 -21.39 -10.49 3.73
CA PRO A 381 -21.93 -11.06 2.50
C PRO A 381 -22.52 -10.01 1.55
#